data_5e57a6c17c43d93112d948b8f86bc717
#
_entry.id   5e57a6c17c43d93112d948b8f86bc717
#
_cell.length_a   1.000
_cell.length_b   1.000
_cell.length_c   1.000
_cell.angle_alpha   90.00
_cell.angle_beta   90.00
_cell.angle_gamma   90.00
#
_symmetry.space_group_name_H-M   'P 1'
#
loop_
_entity.id
_entity.type
_entity.pdbx_description
1 polymer ?
#
loop_
_entity_poly.entity_id
_entity_poly.type
_entity_poly.pdbx_seq_one_letter_code
_entity_poly.pdbx_strand_id
1 'polypeptide(L)'
;MNKKYYNIAKNTLFSINRSLTGRGVIKTLKIIQKEFPKIKIKRIKSGTKVFDWNIPPEWNVTYAYVLDKNGLKIIDFKKHNLHLVGYSIPLKKTLTKKDLFKNLYFLKNQPEAIPYITSYYKKRWGFCVSYNQFKQFDKKYSSKDKFQVVINSSLKNNGNLKYGE
;
A
#
# COMPACT_ATOMS: atom_id res chain seq x y z
N MET A 1 -13.22 25.38 7.56
CA MET A 1 -12.61 24.09 7.96
C MET A 1 -11.68 24.32 9.14
N ASN A 2 -11.77 23.52 10.22
CA ASN A 2 -10.92 23.69 11.40
C ASN A 2 -9.46 23.40 11.05
N LYS A 3 -8.59 24.43 11.10
CA LYS A 3 -7.15 24.36 10.75
C LYS A 3 -6.40 23.25 11.52
N LYS A 4 -6.81 22.98 12.76
CA LYS A 4 -6.23 21.90 13.60
C LYS A 4 -6.38 20.52 12.92
N TYR A 5 -7.60 20.16 12.49
CA TYR A 5 -7.84 18.84 11.89
C TYR A 5 -7.22 18.70 10.51
N TYR A 6 -7.18 19.78 9.74
CA TYR A 6 -6.43 19.81 8.49
C TYR A 6 -4.94 19.49 8.72
N ASN A 7 -4.31 20.11 9.71
CA ASN A 7 -2.92 19.90 10.04
C ASN A 7 -2.66 18.45 10.53
N ILE A 8 -3.54 17.88 11.34
CA ILE A 8 -3.45 16.46 11.76
C ILE A 8 -3.52 15.55 10.53
N ALA A 9 -4.48 15.77 9.63
CA ALA A 9 -4.60 14.98 8.42
C ALA A 9 -3.34 15.08 7.56
N LYS A 10 -2.90 16.31 7.22
CA LYS A 10 -1.77 16.58 6.34
C LYS A 10 -0.44 16.07 6.90
N ASN A 11 -0.14 16.42 8.16
CA ASN A 11 1.20 16.22 8.71
C ASN A 11 1.38 14.85 9.40
N THR A 12 0.27 14.17 9.75
CA THR A 12 0.33 12.93 10.51
C THR A 12 -0.34 11.77 9.80
N LEU A 13 -1.60 11.96 9.34
CA LEU A 13 -2.38 10.84 8.82
C LEU A 13 -2.01 10.45 7.38
N PHE A 14 -1.66 11.40 6.50
CA PHE A 14 -1.37 11.11 5.09
C PHE A 14 -0.15 10.22 4.90
N SER A 15 0.86 10.33 5.76
CA SER A 15 2.06 9.50 5.70
C SER A 15 1.85 8.06 6.20
N ILE A 16 0.74 7.77 6.88
CA ILE A 16 0.45 6.43 7.41
C ILE A 16 -0.07 5.56 6.26
N ASN A 17 0.63 4.47 5.94
CA ASN A 17 0.06 3.44 5.09
C ASN A 17 -1.11 2.78 5.80
N ARG A 18 -2.30 2.91 5.23
CA ARG A 18 -3.54 2.34 5.76
C ARG A 18 -4.17 1.41 4.75
N SER A 19 -4.73 0.34 5.26
CA SER A 19 -5.65 -0.54 4.54
C SER A 19 -6.85 -0.80 5.45
N LEU A 20 -7.74 -1.73 5.10
CA LEU A 20 -8.88 -2.10 5.97
C LEU A 20 -8.41 -2.66 7.32
N THR A 21 -7.24 -3.28 7.35
CA THR A 21 -6.71 -3.97 8.54
C THR A 21 -5.26 -3.54 8.80
N GLY A 22 -4.66 -4.05 9.86
CA GLY A 22 -3.25 -3.92 10.14
C GLY A 22 -2.87 -2.70 10.99
N ARG A 23 -1.56 -2.50 11.13
CA ARG A 23 -0.99 -1.50 12.05
C ARG A 23 -1.34 -0.06 11.68
N GLY A 24 -1.46 0.24 10.40
CA GLY A 24 -1.73 1.60 9.92
C GLY A 24 -3.12 2.10 10.36
N VAL A 25 -4.16 1.28 10.22
CA VAL A 25 -5.50 1.65 10.68
C VAL A 25 -5.55 1.78 12.20
N ILE A 26 -4.87 0.92 12.95
CA ILE A 26 -4.80 1.01 14.41
C ILE A 26 -4.14 2.33 14.85
N LYS A 27 -2.99 2.68 14.23
CA LYS A 27 -2.29 3.95 14.49
C LYS A 27 -3.20 5.15 14.18
N THR A 28 -3.90 5.10 13.06
CA THR A 28 -4.85 6.15 12.66
C THR A 28 -5.98 6.30 13.69
N LEU A 29 -6.63 5.19 14.08
CA LEU A 29 -7.72 5.21 15.05
C LEU A 29 -7.27 5.77 16.41
N LYS A 30 -6.06 5.41 16.88
CA LYS A 30 -5.50 5.96 18.11
C LYS A 30 -5.22 7.47 18.04
N ILE A 31 -4.80 7.98 16.87
CA ILE A 31 -4.60 9.41 16.67
C ILE A 31 -5.96 10.14 16.71
N ILE A 32 -6.96 9.60 16.01
CA ILE A 32 -8.31 10.16 16.01
C ILE A 32 -8.93 10.09 17.42
N GLN A 33 -8.76 9.00 18.15
CA GLN A 33 -9.26 8.84 19.52
C GLN A 33 -8.69 9.88 20.48
N LYS A 34 -7.44 10.35 20.31
CA LYS A 34 -6.87 11.44 21.10
C LYS A 34 -7.62 12.75 20.91
N GLU A 35 -8.13 13.01 19.71
CA GLU A 35 -8.92 14.20 19.39
C GLU A 35 -10.39 14.04 19.79
N PHE A 36 -10.88 12.82 19.78
CA PHE A 36 -12.26 12.44 20.08
C PHE A 36 -12.29 11.28 21.09
N PRO A 37 -12.09 11.55 22.39
CA PRO A 37 -11.93 10.52 23.42
C PRO A 37 -13.11 9.56 23.61
N LYS A 38 -14.31 9.98 23.16
CA LYS A 38 -15.53 9.15 23.22
C LYS A 38 -15.51 7.98 22.24
N ILE A 39 -14.65 8.02 21.22
CA ILE A 39 -14.54 6.93 20.23
C ILE A 39 -14.02 5.67 20.91
N LYS A 40 -14.78 4.57 20.77
CA LYS A 40 -14.39 3.23 21.21
C LYS A 40 -13.81 2.46 20.04
N ILE A 41 -12.57 1.97 20.17
CA ILE A 41 -11.94 1.13 19.15
C ILE A 41 -12.41 -0.31 19.34
N LYS A 42 -13.17 -0.81 18.38
CA LYS A 42 -13.69 -2.18 18.34
C LYS A 42 -12.92 -3.04 17.32
N ARG A 43 -13.15 -4.35 17.35
CA ARG A 43 -12.50 -5.33 16.46
C ARG A 43 -13.47 -6.39 15.99
N ILE A 44 -13.27 -6.86 14.76
CA ILE A 44 -13.95 -8.03 14.18
C ILE A 44 -12.87 -8.97 13.66
N LYS A 45 -12.98 -10.26 13.95
CA LYS A 45 -12.01 -11.29 13.56
C LYS A 45 -11.98 -11.48 12.04
N SER A 46 -10.79 -11.64 11.46
CA SER A 46 -10.64 -12.03 10.04
C SER A 46 -11.36 -13.34 9.76
N GLY A 47 -12.01 -13.42 8.59
CA GLY A 47 -12.84 -14.57 8.21
C GLY A 47 -14.29 -14.51 8.71
N THR A 48 -14.64 -13.55 9.59
CA THR A 48 -16.05 -13.35 9.99
C THR A 48 -16.87 -12.89 8.79
N LYS A 49 -18.01 -13.54 8.56
CA LYS A 49 -18.98 -13.11 7.54
C LYS A 49 -19.76 -11.91 8.05
N VAL A 50 -19.83 -10.84 7.26
CA VAL A 50 -20.56 -9.62 7.54
C VAL A 50 -21.38 -9.27 6.31
N PHE A 51 -22.70 -9.45 6.38
CA PHE A 51 -23.61 -9.34 5.24
C PHE A 51 -23.16 -10.23 4.05
N ASP A 52 -22.79 -9.64 2.94
CA ASP A 52 -22.42 -10.26 1.68
C ASP A 52 -20.88 -10.42 1.50
N TRP A 53 -20.07 -10.04 2.50
CA TRP A 53 -18.61 -10.14 2.43
C TRP A 53 -17.97 -10.80 3.67
N ASN A 54 -16.71 -11.19 3.55
CA ASN A 54 -15.92 -11.73 4.66
C ASN A 54 -14.81 -10.75 5.04
N ILE A 55 -14.58 -10.57 6.35
CA ILE A 55 -13.46 -9.78 6.84
C ILE A 55 -12.15 -10.38 6.32
N PRO A 56 -11.34 -9.60 5.56
CA PRO A 56 -10.12 -10.12 4.97
C PRO A 56 -9.05 -10.44 6.02
N PRO A 57 -8.00 -11.20 5.66
CA PRO A 57 -6.83 -11.40 6.52
C PRO A 57 -6.21 -10.07 6.96
N GLU A 58 -5.65 -10.02 8.15
CA GLU A 58 -4.92 -8.83 8.60
C GLU A 58 -3.64 -8.67 7.79
N TRP A 59 -3.52 -7.56 7.06
CA TRP A 59 -2.37 -7.26 6.23
C TRP A 59 -1.46 -6.22 6.88
N ASN A 60 -0.16 -6.51 6.86
CA ASN A 60 0.88 -5.58 7.28
C ASN A 60 2.03 -5.58 6.29
N VAL A 61 2.70 -4.44 6.14
CA VAL A 61 3.91 -4.29 5.34
C VAL A 61 4.98 -3.56 6.15
N THR A 62 6.24 -3.99 5.98
CA THR A 62 7.39 -3.36 6.63
C THR A 62 8.21 -2.55 5.63
N TYR A 63 8.47 -3.13 4.45
CA TYR A 63 9.15 -2.46 3.34
C TYR A 63 8.77 -3.14 2.02
N ALA A 64 8.82 -2.36 0.95
CA ALA A 64 8.68 -2.84 -0.42
C ALA A 64 9.45 -1.91 -1.35
N TYR A 65 10.18 -2.49 -2.31
CA TYR A 65 10.97 -1.71 -3.26
C TYR A 65 11.29 -2.50 -4.53
N VAL A 66 11.68 -1.76 -5.56
CA VAL A 66 12.21 -2.29 -6.80
C VAL A 66 13.61 -1.73 -7.00
N LEU A 67 14.60 -2.61 -7.18
CA LEU A 67 15.96 -2.25 -7.58
C LEU A 67 16.13 -2.45 -9.08
N ASP A 68 16.87 -1.57 -9.72
CA ASP A 68 17.34 -1.75 -11.09
C ASP A 68 18.61 -2.64 -11.14
N LYS A 69 19.14 -2.88 -12.34
CA LYS A 69 20.36 -3.68 -12.58
C LYS A 69 21.60 -3.17 -11.85
N ASN A 70 21.63 -1.90 -11.45
CA ASN A 70 22.73 -1.28 -10.74
C ASN A 70 22.52 -1.25 -9.22
N GLY A 71 21.44 -1.86 -8.72
CA GLY A 71 21.08 -1.84 -7.29
C GLY A 71 20.42 -0.54 -6.82
N LEU A 72 20.08 0.38 -7.73
CA LEU A 72 19.38 1.62 -7.39
C LEU A 72 17.91 1.33 -7.11
N LYS A 73 17.39 1.84 -5.99
CA LYS A 73 15.95 1.81 -5.70
C LYS A 73 15.21 2.80 -6.59
N ILE A 74 14.50 2.27 -7.59
CA ILE A 74 13.69 3.06 -8.53
C ILE A 74 12.25 3.25 -8.06
N ILE A 75 11.75 2.36 -7.22
CA ILE A 75 10.48 2.48 -6.50
C ILE A 75 10.75 2.10 -5.04
N ASP A 76 10.30 2.91 -4.08
CA ASP A 76 10.47 2.63 -2.66
C ASP A 76 9.21 3.06 -1.88
N PHE A 77 8.52 2.08 -1.29
CA PHE A 77 7.37 2.28 -0.42
C PHE A 77 7.65 3.25 0.75
N LYS A 78 8.89 3.29 1.25
CA LYS A 78 9.28 4.23 2.32
C LYS A 78 9.30 5.68 1.86
N LYS A 79 9.49 5.94 0.56
CA LYS A 79 9.45 7.31 -0.01
C LYS A 79 8.01 7.78 -0.22
N HIS A 80 7.12 6.85 -0.61
CA HIS A 80 5.71 7.17 -0.81
C HIS A 80 4.84 5.94 -0.55
N ASN A 81 3.90 6.05 0.39
CA ASN A 81 3.07 4.92 0.84
C ASN A 81 2.09 4.37 -0.22
N LEU A 82 1.78 5.15 -1.27
CA LEU A 82 0.97 4.67 -2.40
C LEU A 82 1.76 3.79 -3.39
N HIS A 83 3.10 3.77 -3.32
CA HIS A 83 3.89 2.97 -4.25
C HIS A 83 3.60 1.47 -4.20
N LEU A 84 3.02 0.96 -3.13
CA LEU A 84 2.67 -0.46 -3.02
C LEU A 84 1.16 -0.67 -3.16
N VAL A 85 0.76 -1.59 -4.03
CA VAL A 85 -0.63 -2.07 -4.08
C VAL A 85 -1.02 -2.66 -2.73
N GLY A 86 -2.10 -2.17 -2.14
CA GLY A 86 -2.60 -2.65 -0.85
C GLY A 86 -2.92 -4.16 -0.93
N TYR A 87 -2.64 -4.89 0.14
CA TYR A 87 -2.75 -6.36 0.19
C TYR A 87 -1.80 -7.13 -0.74
N SER A 88 -0.74 -6.51 -1.24
CA SER A 88 0.32 -7.24 -1.94
C SER A 88 0.89 -8.35 -1.08
N ILE A 89 0.97 -9.56 -1.65
CA ILE A 89 1.61 -10.73 -1.01
C ILE A 89 3.12 -10.53 -0.88
N PRO A 90 3.79 -11.20 0.07
CA PRO A 90 5.24 -11.14 0.19
C PRO A 90 5.92 -11.70 -1.06
N LEU A 91 7.00 -11.05 -1.50
CA LEU A 91 7.73 -11.42 -2.70
C LEU A 91 9.21 -11.03 -2.59
N LYS A 92 10.10 -11.92 -3.06
CA LYS A 92 11.51 -11.60 -3.36
C LYS A 92 11.86 -12.30 -4.67
N LYS A 93 11.94 -11.54 -5.77
CA LYS A 93 12.12 -12.13 -7.11
C LYS A 93 12.87 -11.18 -8.04
N THR A 94 13.68 -11.74 -8.93
CA THR A 94 14.25 -11.00 -10.06
C THR A 94 13.36 -11.20 -11.28
N LEU A 95 12.97 -10.11 -11.93
CA LEU A 95 12.03 -10.07 -13.04
C LEU A 95 12.63 -9.37 -14.25
N THR A 96 12.14 -9.73 -15.45
CA THR A 96 12.38 -8.95 -16.66
C THR A 96 11.59 -7.64 -16.63
N LYS A 97 11.95 -6.66 -17.48
CA LYS A 97 11.16 -5.44 -17.66
C LYS A 97 9.69 -5.76 -17.98
N LYS A 98 9.45 -6.69 -18.91
CA LYS A 98 8.10 -7.11 -19.32
C LYS A 98 7.26 -7.60 -18.13
N ASP A 99 7.83 -8.42 -17.26
CA ASP A 99 7.11 -9.01 -16.14
C ASP A 99 6.92 -8.02 -14.99
N LEU A 100 7.88 -7.13 -14.75
CA LEU A 100 7.70 -6.03 -13.80
C LEU A 100 6.57 -5.10 -14.27
N PHE A 101 6.57 -4.69 -15.54
CA PHE A 101 5.63 -3.71 -16.08
C PHE A 101 4.18 -4.19 -16.07
N LYS A 102 3.91 -5.51 -16.16
CA LYS A 102 2.57 -6.09 -15.95
C LYS A 102 2.01 -5.82 -14.54
N ASN A 103 2.88 -5.53 -13.57
CA ASN A 103 2.54 -5.29 -12.18
C ASN A 103 2.77 -3.82 -11.76
N LEU A 104 2.96 -2.91 -12.74
CA LEU A 104 2.99 -1.46 -12.52
C LEU A 104 1.65 -0.84 -12.89
N TYR A 105 1.09 -0.06 -11.98
CA TYR A 105 -0.20 0.60 -12.14
C TYR A 105 -0.02 2.11 -12.14
N PHE A 106 -0.70 2.78 -13.08
CA PHE A 106 -0.66 4.23 -13.26
C PHE A 106 -1.96 4.74 -13.91
N LEU A 107 -2.16 6.06 -13.88
CA LEU A 107 -3.29 6.74 -14.52
C LEU A 107 -2.78 7.64 -15.65
N LYS A 108 -3.15 7.36 -16.91
CA LYS A 108 -2.73 8.16 -18.06
C LYS A 108 -3.33 9.56 -18.06
N ASN A 109 -4.57 9.69 -17.59
CA ASN A 109 -5.30 10.97 -17.50
C ASN A 109 -4.89 11.82 -16.29
N GLN A 110 -4.08 11.28 -15.37
CA GLN A 110 -3.50 11.99 -14.22
C GLN A 110 -1.99 11.66 -14.13
N PRO A 111 -1.16 12.22 -15.04
CA PRO A 111 0.19 11.73 -15.26
C PRO A 111 1.16 11.94 -14.08
N GLU A 112 0.84 12.81 -13.14
CA GLU A 112 1.65 13.07 -11.94
C GLU A 112 1.15 12.27 -10.72
N ALA A 113 -0.10 11.81 -10.76
CA ALA A 113 -0.69 11.10 -9.62
C ALA A 113 -0.22 9.64 -9.54
N ILE A 114 0.02 9.18 -8.30
CA ILE A 114 0.23 7.76 -8.00
C ILE A 114 -1.13 7.20 -7.57
N PRO A 115 -1.70 6.20 -8.28
CA PRO A 115 -3.02 5.69 -7.95
C PRO A 115 -3.02 4.90 -6.63
N TYR A 116 -4.14 4.93 -5.92
CA TYR A 116 -4.42 3.99 -4.84
C TYR A 116 -5.08 2.74 -5.42
N ILE A 117 -4.42 1.59 -5.28
CA ILE A 117 -4.94 0.30 -5.71
C ILE A 117 -4.82 -0.70 -4.57
N THR A 118 -5.79 -1.59 -4.46
CA THR A 118 -5.85 -2.61 -3.43
C THR A 118 -6.35 -3.96 -3.96
N SER A 119 -6.13 -5.03 -3.20
CA SER A 119 -6.39 -6.41 -3.61
C SER A 119 -6.82 -7.28 -2.42
N TYR A 120 -8.00 -7.01 -1.81
CA TYR A 120 -8.43 -7.72 -0.59
C TYR A 120 -8.63 -9.22 -0.76
N TYR A 121 -9.19 -9.65 -1.90
CA TYR A 121 -9.64 -11.02 -2.12
C TYR A 121 -8.79 -11.82 -3.11
N LYS A 122 -7.90 -11.16 -3.84
CA LYS A 122 -7.03 -11.81 -4.83
C LYS A 122 -5.59 -11.79 -4.35
N LYS A 123 -4.94 -12.95 -4.26
CA LYS A 123 -3.51 -13.05 -3.99
C LYS A 123 -2.74 -12.50 -5.17
N ARG A 124 -2.33 -11.24 -5.11
CA ARG A 124 -1.51 -10.57 -6.13
C ARG A 124 -0.53 -9.60 -5.47
N TRP A 125 0.36 -9.06 -6.24
CA TRP A 125 1.29 -8.01 -5.86
C TRP A 125 1.38 -6.96 -6.96
N GLY A 126 1.89 -5.80 -6.65
CA GLY A 126 2.14 -4.75 -7.62
C GLY A 126 2.65 -3.47 -7.01
N PHE A 127 3.10 -2.59 -7.88
CA PHE A 127 3.50 -1.24 -7.51
C PHE A 127 2.70 -0.21 -8.28
N CYS A 128 2.46 0.93 -7.63
CA CYS A 128 1.83 2.09 -8.23
C CYS A 128 2.90 3.17 -8.46
N VAL A 129 2.88 3.76 -9.62
CA VAL A 129 3.78 4.85 -10.01
C VAL A 129 2.99 5.93 -10.74
N SER A 130 3.52 7.14 -10.84
CA SER A 130 2.92 8.12 -11.75
C SER A 130 3.15 7.70 -13.21
N TYR A 131 2.29 8.15 -14.12
CA TYR A 131 2.49 7.86 -15.55
C TYR A 131 3.79 8.47 -16.08
N ASN A 132 4.20 9.63 -15.52
CA ASN A 132 5.48 10.23 -15.85
C ASN A 132 6.66 9.35 -15.42
N GLN A 133 6.64 8.77 -14.21
CA GLN A 133 7.65 7.80 -13.77
C GLN A 133 7.65 6.55 -14.66
N PHE A 134 6.49 6.02 -15.01
CA PHE A 134 6.38 4.88 -15.91
C PHE A 134 7.05 5.15 -17.27
N LYS A 135 6.78 6.31 -17.90
CA LYS A 135 7.41 6.72 -19.18
C LYS A 135 8.94 6.84 -19.04
N GLN A 136 9.42 7.41 -17.93
CA GLN A 136 10.86 7.51 -17.66
C GLN A 136 11.50 6.12 -17.56
N PHE A 137 10.86 5.17 -16.86
CA PHE A 137 11.35 3.80 -16.76
C PHE A 137 11.33 3.09 -18.12
N ASP A 138 10.25 3.29 -18.89
CA ASP A 138 10.13 2.67 -20.20
C ASP A 138 11.22 3.14 -21.18
N LYS A 139 11.55 4.43 -21.14
CA LYS A 139 12.64 5.02 -21.94
C LYS A 139 14.03 4.59 -21.45
N LYS A 140 14.24 4.51 -20.12
CA LYS A 140 15.56 4.29 -19.52
C LYS A 140 16.03 2.83 -19.63
N TYR A 141 15.11 1.87 -19.49
CA TYR A 141 15.47 0.46 -19.37
C TYR A 141 15.12 -0.33 -20.62
N SER A 142 16.03 -1.21 -21.03
CA SER A 142 15.84 -2.11 -22.17
C SER A 142 15.04 -3.37 -21.77
N SER A 143 14.55 -4.12 -22.76
CA SER A 143 13.87 -5.41 -22.53
C SER A 143 14.76 -6.47 -21.86
N LYS A 144 16.09 -6.35 -21.98
CA LYS A 144 17.08 -7.27 -21.38
C LYS A 144 17.36 -6.97 -19.91
N ASP A 145 17.00 -5.76 -19.44
CA ASP A 145 17.27 -5.35 -18.06
C ASP A 145 16.43 -6.15 -17.07
N LYS A 146 17.05 -6.50 -15.95
CA LYS A 146 16.43 -7.24 -14.85
C LYS A 146 16.26 -6.33 -13.64
N PHE A 147 15.22 -6.61 -12.87
CA PHE A 147 14.83 -5.85 -11.68
C PHE A 147 14.65 -6.78 -10.50
N GLN A 148 15.21 -6.42 -9.34
CA GLN A 148 14.93 -7.13 -8.12
C GLN A 148 13.72 -6.50 -7.42
N VAL A 149 12.67 -7.28 -7.26
CA VAL A 149 11.43 -6.89 -6.58
C VAL A 149 11.41 -7.51 -5.19
N VAL A 150 11.22 -6.68 -4.18
CA VAL A 150 11.14 -7.12 -2.78
C VAL A 150 9.92 -6.51 -2.12
N ILE A 151 9.05 -7.35 -1.55
CA ILE A 151 7.89 -6.97 -0.76
C ILE A 151 7.92 -7.77 0.54
N ASN A 152 8.14 -7.10 1.66
CA ASN A 152 8.05 -7.70 2.99
C ASN A 152 6.70 -7.34 3.60
N SER A 153 5.72 -8.18 3.33
CA SER A 153 4.36 -8.08 3.85
C SER A 153 3.94 -9.38 4.55
N SER A 154 2.86 -9.33 5.29
CA SER A 154 2.25 -10.51 5.92
C SER A 154 0.74 -10.45 5.82
N LEU A 155 0.11 -11.61 5.68
CA LEU A 155 -1.34 -11.80 5.72
C LEU A 155 -1.66 -12.83 6.82
N LYS A 156 -2.42 -12.41 7.84
CA LYS A 156 -2.77 -13.25 9.00
C LYS A 156 -4.26 -13.56 8.99
N ASN A 157 -4.62 -14.83 8.79
CA ASN A 157 -6.01 -15.29 8.81
C ASN A 157 -6.65 -15.18 10.20
N ASN A 158 -5.85 -15.23 11.26
CA ASN A 158 -6.28 -15.04 12.66
C ASN A 158 -6.15 -13.60 13.15
N GLY A 159 -6.07 -12.65 12.23
CA GLY A 159 -6.00 -11.22 12.53
C GLY A 159 -7.36 -10.58 12.81
N ASN A 160 -7.40 -9.24 12.77
CA ASN A 160 -8.61 -8.48 13.04
C ASN A 160 -8.71 -7.25 12.12
N LEU A 161 -9.95 -6.92 11.72
CA LEU A 161 -10.32 -5.58 11.31
C LEU A 161 -10.60 -4.74 12.56
N LYS A 162 -10.16 -3.49 12.59
CA LYS A 162 -10.46 -2.55 13.68
C LYS A 162 -11.18 -1.32 13.14
N TYR A 163 -12.14 -0.82 13.90
CA TYR A 163 -12.93 0.37 13.56
C TYR A 163 -13.22 1.20 14.81
N GLY A 164 -13.59 2.46 14.59
CA GLY A 164 -14.02 3.37 15.66
C GLY A 164 -15.55 3.53 15.65
N GLU A 165 -16.13 3.55 16.83
CA GLU A 165 -17.54 3.81 17.08
C GLU A 165 -17.68 4.88 18.16
#